data_4bd73b41ba52f4341da39707761bf7e0
#
_entry.id   4bd73b41ba52f4341da39707761bf7e0
#
_cell.length_a   1.000
_cell.length_b   1.000
_cell.length_c   1.000
_cell.angle_alpha   90.00
_cell.angle_beta   90.00
_cell.angle_gamma   90.00
#
_symmetry.space_group_name_H-M   'P 1'
#
loop_
_entity.id
_entity.type
_entity.pdbx_description
1 polymer ?
#
loop_
_entity_poly.entity_id
_entity_poly.type
_entity_poly.pdbx_seq_one_letter_code
_entity_poly.pdbx_strand_id
1 'polypeptide(L)'
;MVSKTNGNVLRSHSGDIAVHVRPISKYTNLCHKYLIQERTFDRQYASFYISRLRVTISRLHEQAKRKWGSDIPIKQLCDISGNESCIIIGTLYKHMELHPSILKEISEEHNLIPQPVTEEFTNDDDVLILEDNLQRVILCGNIDPHSHVTGINIAIYGYTEEG
;
A
#
# COMPACT_ATOMS: atom_id res chain seq x y z
N MET A 1 14.91 -25.57 27.49
CA MET A 1 13.78 -26.45 27.15
C MET A 1 13.49 -26.25 25.67
N VAL A 2 13.88 -27.20 24.81
CA VAL A 2 13.70 -27.08 23.36
C VAL A 2 12.32 -27.63 23.02
N SER A 3 11.39 -26.76 22.62
CA SER A 3 10.09 -27.16 22.10
C SER A 3 10.28 -27.75 20.69
N LYS A 4 10.06 -29.05 20.54
CA LYS A 4 9.98 -29.73 19.24
C LYS A 4 8.63 -29.36 18.60
N THR A 5 8.65 -28.46 17.61
CA THR A 5 7.49 -28.25 16.76
C THR A 5 7.42 -29.38 15.72
N ASN A 6 6.29 -30.07 15.68
CA ASN A 6 5.99 -31.13 14.73
C ASN A 6 6.01 -30.56 13.29
N GLY A 7 6.95 -31.02 12.47
CA GLY A 7 7.00 -30.70 11.07
C GLY A 7 5.86 -31.37 10.29
N ASN A 8 5.34 -30.72 9.29
CA ASN A 8 4.38 -31.29 8.37
C ASN A 8 5.02 -32.44 7.57
N VAL A 9 4.36 -33.60 7.62
CA VAL A 9 4.77 -34.79 6.87
C VAL A 9 4.07 -34.80 5.53
N LEU A 10 4.82 -34.62 4.47
CA LEU A 10 4.35 -34.78 3.08
C LEU A 10 4.66 -36.21 2.61
N ARG A 11 3.63 -36.94 2.14
CA ARG A 11 3.81 -38.27 1.53
C ARG A 11 4.22 -38.10 0.07
N SER A 12 5.35 -38.65 -0.32
CA SER A 12 5.71 -38.80 -1.73
C SER A 12 4.98 -40.02 -2.35
N HIS A 13 4.83 -40.03 -3.66
CA HIS A 13 4.20 -41.14 -4.41
C HIS A 13 4.96 -42.48 -4.30
N SER A 14 6.19 -42.47 -3.82
CA SER A 14 7.04 -43.66 -3.61
C SER A 14 6.90 -44.31 -2.22
N GLY A 15 5.99 -43.79 -1.38
CA GLY A 15 5.78 -44.33 -0.03
C GLY A 15 6.79 -43.87 1.03
N ASP A 16 7.84 -43.14 0.64
CA ASP A 16 8.80 -42.57 1.58
C ASP A 16 8.23 -41.33 2.25
N ILE A 17 8.33 -41.27 3.58
CA ILE A 17 7.92 -40.13 4.39
C ILE A 17 9.07 -39.15 4.46
N ALA A 18 9.01 -38.05 3.70
CA ALA A 18 9.97 -36.97 3.83
C ALA A 18 9.61 -36.09 5.03
N VAL A 19 10.46 -36.08 6.05
CA VAL A 19 10.34 -35.20 7.22
C VAL A 19 11.10 -33.91 6.94
N HIS A 20 10.36 -32.83 6.68
CA HIS A 20 10.97 -31.52 6.51
C HIS A 20 11.03 -30.81 7.86
N VAL A 21 12.25 -30.59 8.37
CA VAL A 21 12.49 -29.81 9.57
C VAL A 21 12.58 -28.33 9.19
N ARG A 22 11.69 -27.50 9.76
CA ARG A 22 11.75 -26.06 9.54
C ARG A 22 13.02 -25.50 10.16
N PRO A 23 13.87 -24.77 9.40
CA PRO A 23 15.07 -24.17 9.96
C PRO A 23 14.73 -23.17 11.06
N ILE A 24 15.45 -23.23 12.17
CA ILE A 24 15.31 -22.29 13.27
C ILE A 24 16.09 -21.03 12.89
N SER A 25 15.38 -19.93 12.67
CA SER A 25 16.01 -18.63 12.40
C SER A 25 16.29 -17.89 13.72
N LYS A 26 17.43 -17.22 13.80
CA LYS A 26 17.68 -16.28 14.91
C LYS A 26 16.87 -15.01 14.66
N TYR A 27 15.94 -14.71 15.56
CA TYR A 27 15.11 -13.52 15.50
C TYR A 27 15.55 -12.51 16.55
N THR A 28 15.74 -11.26 16.13
CA THR A 28 15.99 -10.13 17.04
C THR A 28 14.94 -9.06 16.78
N ASN A 29 14.16 -8.73 17.81
CA ASN A 29 13.13 -7.70 17.70
C ASN A 29 13.76 -6.31 17.83
N LEU A 30 13.67 -5.49 16.78
CA LEU A 30 14.18 -4.12 16.73
C LEU A 30 13.05 -3.07 16.79
N CYS A 31 11.83 -3.45 17.14
CA CYS A 31 10.67 -2.57 17.09
C CYS A 31 10.60 -1.54 18.23
N HIS A 32 11.44 -1.60 19.26
CA HIS A 32 11.38 -0.71 20.43
C HIS A 32 11.27 0.76 20.07
N LYS A 33 12.08 1.22 19.11
CA LYS A 33 12.09 2.64 18.67
C LYS A 33 10.86 3.07 17.90
N TYR A 34 9.99 2.12 17.51
CA TYR A 34 8.75 2.38 16.78
C TYR A 34 7.50 2.17 17.62
N LEU A 35 7.66 1.75 18.88
CA LEU A 35 6.53 1.58 19.78
C LEU A 35 6.02 2.96 20.22
N ILE A 36 4.75 3.22 19.96
CA ILE A 36 4.06 4.41 20.46
C ILE A 36 3.65 4.12 21.89
N GLN A 37 4.24 4.85 22.85
CA GLN A 37 3.94 4.69 24.29
C GLN A 37 2.62 5.36 24.67
N GLU A 38 2.35 6.54 24.10
CA GLU A 38 1.09 7.25 24.32
C GLU A 38 0.36 7.40 22.99
N ARG A 39 -0.87 6.88 22.94
CA ARG A 39 -1.73 7.02 21.76
C ARG A 39 -2.67 8.19 21.98
N THR A 40 -2.55 9.22 21.12
CA THR A 40 -3.49 10.34 21.08
C THR A 40 -4.33 10.23 19.81
N PHE A 41 -5.64 10.46 19.93
CA PHE A 41 -6.58 10.38 18.80
C PHE A 41 -7.16 11.75 18.43
N ASP A 42 -6.61 12.81 19.02
CA ASP A 42 -7.01 14.21 18.88
C ASP A 42 -6.28 14.94 17.74
N ARG A 43 -5.32 14.28 17.08
CA ARG A 43 -4.47 14.88 16.06
C ARG A 43 -4.75 14.33 14.67
N GLN A 44 -4.69 15.21 13.68
CA GLN A 44 -4.68 14.80 12.28
C GLN A 44 -3.26 14.35 11.88
N TYR A 45 -3.18 13.25 11.15
CA TYR A 45 -1.91 12.65 10.73
C TYR A 45 -1.43 13.11 9.35
N ALA A 46 -2.13 14.03 8.68
CA ALA A 46 -1.75 14.57 7.36
C ALA A 46 -0.31 15.09 7.31
N SER A 47 0.15 15.75 8.38
CA SER A 47 1.52 16.27 8.48
C SER A 47 2.59 15.18 8.40
N PHE A 48 2.31 13.97 8.88
CA PHE A 48 3.25 12.84 8.79
C PHE A 48 3.41 12.36 7.36
N TYR A 49 2.32 12.26 6.62
CA TYR A 49 2.34 11.86 5.19
C TYR A 49 3.07 12.90 4.35
N ILE A 50 2.80 14.19 4.57
CA ILE A 50 3.50 15.29 3.90
C ILE A 50 5.00 15.26 4.20
N SER A 51 5.39 15.09 5.46
CA SER A 51 6.79 15.01 5.86
C SER A 51 7.49 13.80 5.24
N ARG A 52 6.81 12.66 5.18
CA ARG A 52 7.31 11.43 4.57
C ARG A 52 7.51 11.59 3.06
N LEU A 53 6.56 12.21 2.38
CA LEU A 53 6.69 12.53 0.96
C LEU A 53 7.88 13.46 0.70
N ARG A 54 8.03 14.54 1.49
CA ARG A 54 9.15 15.48 1.38
C ARG A 54 10.52 14.81 1.53
N VAL A 55 10.66 13.90 2.48
CA VAL A 55 11.91 13.17 2.70
C VAL A 55 12.23 12.20 1.55
N THR A 56 11.21 11.62 0.92
CA THR A 56 11.40 10.63 -0.14
C THR A 56 11.46 11.22 -1.54
N ILE A 57 10.99 12.44 -1.75
CA ILE A 57 10.80 13.05 -3.08
C ILE A 57 12.12 13.16 -3.87
N SER A 58 13.21 13.59 -3.23
CA SER A 58 14.51 13.71 -3.90
C SER A 58 15.01 12.37 -4.42
N ARG A 59 14.87 11.32 -3.61
CA ARG A 59 15.25 9.95 -3.98
C ARG A 59 14.38 9.40 -5.11
N LEU A 60 13.08 9.70 -5.08
CA LEU A 60 12.16 9.31 -6.15
C LEU A 60 12.48 10.04 -7.46
N HIS A 61 12.85 11.31 -7.41
CA HIS A 61 13.34 12.06 -8.58
C HIS A 61 14.54 11.40 -9.23
N GLU A 62 15.55 11.05 -8.44
CA GLU A 62 16.76 10.39 -8.93
C GLU A 62 16.45 9.03 -9.57
N GLN A 63 15.60 8.22 -8.90
CA GLN A 63 15.22 6.92 -9.42
C GLN A 63 14.36 7.02 -10.68
N ALA A 64 13.46 7.99 -10.75
CA ALA A 64 12.62 8.24 -11.91
C ALA A 64 13.46 8.64 -13.13
N LYS A 65 14.39 9.58 -12.96
CA LYS A 65 15.34 9.97 -14.03
C LYS A 65 16.22 8.82 -14.49
N ARG A 66 16.65 7.98 -13.56
CA ARG A 66 17.45 6.77 -13.89
C ARG A 66 16.65 5.75 -14.69
N LYS A 67 15.35 5.61 -14.37
CA LYS A 67 14.48 4.61 -14.99
C LYS A 67 13.95 5.05 -16.37
N TRP A 68 13.52 6.31 -16.49
CA TRP A 68 12.82 6.79 -17.68
C TRP A 68 13.57 7.82 -18.49
N GLY A 69 14.71 8.30 -18.01
CA GLY A 69 15.53 9.31 -18.66
C GLY A 69 15.37 10.70 -18.05
N SER A 70 16.35 11.57 -18.32
CA SER A 70 16.38 12.93 -17.78
C SER A 70 15.55 13.92 -18.59
N ASP A 71 15.15 13.53 -19.80
CA ASP A 71 14.46 14.41 -20.76
C ASP A 71 12.96 14.52 -20.48
N ILE A 72 12.42 13.59 -19.67
CA ILE A 72 11.01 13.59 -19.31
C ILE A 72 10.78 14.55 -18.15
N PRO A 73 9.85 15.51 -18.29
CA PRO A 73 9.58 16.48 -17.23
C PRO A 73 8.95 15.81 -16.01
N ILE A 74 9.39 16.22 -14.81
CA ILE A 74 8.74 15.84 -13.55
C ILE A 74 7.85 17.02 -13.17
N LYS A 75 6.54 16.77 -13.06
CA LYS A 75 5.51 17.78 -12.80
C LYS A 75 4.81 17.53 -11.46
N GLN A 76 4.21 18.58 -10.90
CA GLN A 76 3.22 18.45 -9.82
C GLN A 76 1.85 18.13 -10.44
N LEU A 77 0.92 17.60 -9.64
CA LEU A 77 -0.43 17.27 -10.12
C LEU A 77 -1.17 18.51 -10.67
N CYS A 78 -0.95 19.67 -10.05
CA CYS A 78 -1.55 20.93 -10.51
C CYS A 78 -1.01 21.45 -11.84
N ASP A 79 0.18 21.00 -12.28
CA ASP A 79 0.84 21.45 -13.49
C ASP A 79 0.62 20.51 -14.69
N ILE A 80 -0.18 19.46 -14.49
CA ILE A 80 -0.52 18.52 -15.55
C ILE A 80 -1.52 19.18 -16.48
N SER A 81 -1.24 19.20 -17.76
CA SER A 81 -2.14 19.72 -18.78
C SER A 81 -2.01 18.93 -20.07
N GLY A 82 -3.16 18.59 -20.65
CA GLY A 82 -3.25 17.90 -21.95
C GLY A 82 -2.61 16.50 -21.96
N ASN A 83 -2.42 15.96 -23.16
CA ASN A 83 -1.87 14.63 -23.40
C ASN A 83 -0.33 14.56 -23.35
N GLU A 84 0.32 15.46 -22.60
CA GLU A 84 1.77 15.49 -22.51
C GLU A 84 2.26 14.45 -21.50
N SER A 85 3.19 13.59 -21.93
CA SER A 85 3.79 12.60 -21.06
C SER A 85 4.71 13.26 -20.03
N CYS A 86 4.50 12.94 -18.77
CA CYS A 86 5.30 13.46 -17.67
C CYS A 86 5.48 12.42 -16.56
N ILE A 87 6.35 12.72 -15.62
CA ILE A 87 6.50 11.96 -14.38
C ILE A 87 5.85 12.77 -13.25
N ILE A 88 5.04 12.11 -12.48
CA ILE A 88 4.40 12.65 -11.27
C ILE A 88 4.84 11.85 -10.06
N ILE A 89 4.97 12.52 -8.90
CA ILE A 89 5.38 11.89 -7.65
C ILE A 89 4.36 12.22 -6.57
N GLY A 90 3.89 11.21 -5.88
CA GLY A 90 2.90 11.39 -4.82
C GLY A 90 2.81 10.19 -3.88
N THR A 91 1.83 10.25 -3.02
CA THR A 91 1.44 9.15 -2.12
C THR A 91 0.28 8.41 -2.73
N LEU A 92 0.38 7.09 -2.78
CA LEU A 92 -0.67 6.25 -3.32
C LEU A 92 -1.76 6.02 -2.29
N TYR A 93 -3.00 6.18 -2.70
CA TYR A 93 -4.19 5.80 -1.97
C TYR A 93 -4.95 4.74 -2.78
N LYS A 94 -5.27 3.61 -2.16
CA LYS A 94 -6.11 2.58 -2.75
C LYS A 94 -7.53 2.74 -2.21
N HIS A 95 -8.45 3.07 -3.08
CA HIS A 95 -9.87 3.12 -2.76
C HIS A 95 -10.46 1.72 -2.92
N MET A 96 -11.00 1.19 -1.82
CA MET A 96 -11.60 -0.15 -1.77
C MET A 96 -13.01 -0.02 -1.19
N GLU A 97 -14.01 -0.43 -1.96
CA GLU A 97 -15.41 -0.37 -1.51
C GLU A 97 -15.69 -1.33 -0.36
N LEU A 98 -15.02 -2.49 -0.37
CA LEU A 98 -15.16 -3.52 0.66
C LEU A 98 -14.30 -3.25 1.91
N HIS A 99 -13.61 -2.10 1.96
CA HIS A 99 -12.79 -1.73 3.11
C HIS A 99 -13.64 -1.63 4.38
N PRO A 100 -13.20 -2.27 5.50
CA PRO A 100 -13.89 -2.17 6.78
C PRO A 100 -14.06 -0.72 7.22
N SER A 101 -15.26 -0.36 7.65
CA SER A 101 -15.58 0.97 8.14
C SER A 101 -16.04 0.89 9.59
N ILE A 102 -15.38 1.65 10.49
CA ILE A 102 -15.75 1.74 11.90
C ILE A 102 -17.22 2.17 12.07
N LEU A 103 -17.73 3.04 11.18
CA LEU A 103 -19.13 3.45 11.21
C LEU A 103 -20.07 2.31 10.84
N LYS A 104 -19.68 1.43 9.93
CA LYS A 104 -20.43 0.22 9.61
C LYS A 104 -20.44 -0.73 10.80
N GLU A 105 -19.28 -1.00 11.41
CA GLU A 105 -19.14 -1.86 12.60
C GLU A 105 -20.01 -1.36 13.77
N ILE A 106 -19.97 -0.06 14.09
CA ILE A 106 -20.83 0.53 15.12
C ILE A 106 -22.31 0.38 14.77
N SER A 107 -22.68 0.53 13.49
CA SER A 107 -24.05 0.35 13.02
C SER A 107 -24.55 -1.10 13.22
N GLU A 108 -23.66 -2.07 13.00
CA GLU A 108 -23.92 -3.49 13.23
C GLU A 108 -24.10 -3.82 14.72
N GLU A 109 -23.21 -3.31 15.59
CA GLU A 109 -23.31 -3.49 17.05
C GLU A 109 -24.65 -2.98 17.61
N HIS A 110 -25.19 -1.93 17.00
CA HIS A 110 -26.48 -1.36 17.38
C HIS A 110 -27.68 -1.94 16.62
N ASN A 111 -27.50 -3.02 15.85
CA ASN A 111 -28.52 -3.71 15.07
C ASN A 111 -29.29 -2.78 14.11
N LEU A 112 -28.64 -1.74 13.60
CA LEU A 112 -29.30 -0.80 12.69
C LEU A 112 -29.42 -1.36 11.26
N ILE A 113 -28.40 -2.07 10.78
CA ILE A 113 -28.41 -2.74 9.48
C ILE A 113 -27.44 -3.95 9.55
N PRO A 114 -27.95 -5.18 9.36
CA PRO A 114 -27.06 -6.35 9.26
C PRO A 114 -26.20 -6.23 7.99
N GLN A 115 -24.88 -6.32 8.15
CA GLN A 115 -23.95 -6.33 7.01
C GLN A 115 -23.66 -7.78 6.60
N PRO A 116 -23.53 -8.07 5.29
CA PRO A 116 -23.08 -9.39 4.87
C PRO A 116 -21.67 -9.64 5.36
N VAL A 117 -21.42 -10.84 5.86
CA VAL A 117 -20.07 -11.28 6.23
C VAL A 117 -19.23 -11.32 4.95
N THR A 118 -18.24 -10.46 4.85
CA THR A 118 -17.34 -10.39 3.72
C THR A 118 -16.04 -11.10 4.09
N GLU A 119 -15.69 -12.14 3.35
CA GLU A 119 -14.44 -12.88 3.55
C GLU A 119 -13.25 -12.18 2.89
N GLU A 120 -13.49 -11.38 1.85
CA GLU A 120 -12.49 -10.65 1.09
C GLU A 120 -12.77 -9.15 1.12
N PHE A 121 -11.73 -8.34 1.35
CA PHE A 121 -11.81 -6.88 1.39
C PHE A 121 -11.27 -6.21 0.13
N THR A 122 -10.76 -6.99 -0.81
CA THR A 122 -10.28 -6.52 -2.11
C THR A 122 -11.25 -6.92 -3.20
N ASN A 123 -11.40 -6.07 -4.21
CA ASN A 123 -12.25 -6.29 -5.36
C ASN A 123 -11.51 -5.88 -6.64
N ASP A 124 -11.94 -6.42 -7.78
CA ASP A 124 -11.42 -6.04 -9.10
C ASP A 124 -11.70 -4.56 -9.44
N ASP A 125 -12.74 -3.99 -8.80
CA ASP A 125 -13.12 -2.58 -8.94
C ASP A 125 -12.32 -1.63 -8.03
N ASP A 126 -11.33 -2.14 -7.29
CA ASP A 126 -10.46 -1.29 -6.46
C ASP A 126 -9.70 -0.27 -7.34
N VAL A 127 -9.68 0.98 -6.90
CA VAL A 127 -9.12 2.09 -7.66
C VAL A 127 -7.88 2.65 -6.97
N LEU A 128 -6.83 2.89 -7.76
CA LEU A 128 -5.63 3.57 -7.29
C LEU A 128 -5.73 5.07 -7.56
N ILE A 129 -5.43 5.85 -6.53
CA ILE A 129 -5.43 7.32 -6.57
C ILE A 129 -4.04 7.79 -6.13
N LEU A 130 -3.43 8.66 -6.91
CA LEU A 130 -2.20 9.34 -6.52
C LEU A 130 -2.54 10.71 -5.93
N GLU A 131 -2.00 10.98 -4.76
CA GLU A 131 -2.21 12.23 -4.04
C GLU A 131 -0.89 12.97 -3.83
N ASP A 132 -0.88 14.27 -4.08
CA ASP A 132 0.15 15.18 -3.62
C ASP A 132 -0.38 16.09 -2.49
N ASN A 133 0.29 17.21 -2.22
CA ASN A 133 -0.12 18.14 -1.17
C ASN A 133 -1.39 18.94 -1.52
N LEU A 134 -1.78 19.01 -2.79
CA LEU A 134 -2.80 19.91 -3.32
C LEU A 134 -3.95 19.18 -4.00
N GLN A 135 -3.65 18.10 -4.70
CA GLN A 135 -4.60 17.44 -5.59
C GLN A 135 -4.49 15.91 -5.52
N ARG A 136 -5.46 15.26 -6.14
CA ARG A 136 -5.48 13.81 -6.36
C ARG A 136 -5.92 13.50 -7.77
N VAL A 137 -5.41 12.40 -8.32
CA VAL A 137 -5.73 11.92 -9.66
C VAL A 137 -5.93 10.40 -9.61
N ILE A 138 -6.92 9.92 -10.35
CA ILE A 138 -7.17 8.50 -10.51
C ILE A 138 -6.13 7.95 -11.50
N LEU A 139 -5.57 6.80 -11.16
CA LEU A 139 -4.60 6.10 -12.01
C LEU A 139 -5.31 5.02 -12.82
N CYS A 140 -5.12 5.08 -14.13
CA CYS A 140 -5.64 4.09 -15.07
C CYS A 140 -4.50 3.49 -15.89
N GLY A 141 -4.76 2.34 -16.52
CA GLY A 141 -3.81 1.70 -17.43
C GLY A 141 -3.01 0.57 -16.80
N ASN A 142 -1.72 0.49 -17.11
CA ASN A 142 -0.88 -0.67 -16.73
C ASN A 142 -0.36 -0.55 -15.29
N ILE A 143 -1.29 -0.46 -14.33
CA ILE A 143 -1.00 -0.50 -12.90
C ILE A 143 -2.04 -1.40 -12.21
N ASP A 144 -1.56 -2.44 -11.53
CA ASP A 144 -2.41 -3.41 -10.87
C ASP A 144 -2.74 -2.98 -9.43
N PRO A 145 -4.03 -2.73 -9.09
CA PRO A 145 -4.43 -2.37 -7.73
C PRO A 145 -4.09 -3.41 -6.67
N HIS A 146 -4.08 -4.71 -7.01
CA HIS A 146 -3.83 -5.77 -6.05
C HIS A 146 -2.37 -5.84 -5.58
N SER A 147 -1.44 -5.36 -6.40
CA SER A 147 0.00 -5.34 -6.07
C SER A 147 0.44 -4.12 -5.25
N HIS A 148 -0.47 -3.18 -4.97
CA HIS A 148 -0.16 -1.93 -4.31
C HIS A 148 -0.97 -1.72 -3.03
N VAL A 149 -0.38 -0.97 -2.08
CA VAL A 149 -1.01 -0.64 -0.80
C VAL A 149 -1.05 0.87 -0.58
N THR A 150 -2.07 1.33 0.14
CA THR A 150 -2.21 2.73 0.55
C THR A 150 -0.98 3.22 1.32
N GLY A 151 -0.57 4.44 1.06
CA GLY A 151 0.43 5.18 1.82
C GLY A 151 1.87 5.01 1.32
N ILE A 152 2.12 4.29 0.24
CA ILE A 152 3.45 4.26 -0.39
C ILE A 152 3.69 5.51 -1.23
N ASN A 153 4.93 6.03 -1.20
CA ASN A 153 5.33 7.12 -2.08
C ASN A 153 5.92 6.54 -3.36
N ILE A 154 5.39 6.94 -4.50
CA ILE A 154 5.77 6.42 -5.81
C ILE A 154 5.98 7.54 -6.83
N ALA A 155 6.74 7.23 -7.88
CA ALA A 155 6.83 8.01 -9.09
C ALA A 155 6.13 7.24 -10.22
N ILE A 156 5.31 7.92 -10.99
CA ILE A 156 4.55 7.36 -12.11
C ILE A 156 4.87 8.13 -13.37
N TYR A 157 5.10 7.42 -14.45
CA TYR A 157 5.23 7.97 -15.81
C TYR A 157 3.95 7.70 -16.58
N GLY A 158 3.38 8.73 -17.14
CA GLY A 158 2.14 8.65 -17.90
C GLY A 158 1.72 9.98 -18.50
N TYR A 159 0.49 10.06 -18.94
CA TYR A 159 -0.17 11.25 -19.48
C TYR A 159 -1.60 11.33 -18.92
N THR A 160 -2.22 12.48 -19.00
CA THR A 160 -3.64 12.65 -18.62
C THR A 160 -4.54 12.43 -19.83
N GLU A 161 -5.62 11.68 -19.63
CA GLU A 161 -6.76 11.65 -20.52
C GLU A 161 -7.76 12.69 -20.02
N GLU A 162 -8.19 13.60 -20.88
CA GLU A 162 -9.30 14.50 -20.59
C GLU A 162 -10.57 13.65 -20.60
N GLY A 163 -11.15 13.48 -19.42
CA GLY A 163 -12.45 12.83 -19.22
C GLY A 163 -13.60 13.82 -19.22
#